data_c3f70ada0c650d8bea367276eada0bbc
#
_entry.id   c3f70ada0c650d8bea367276eada0bbc
#
_cell.length_a   1.000
_cell.length_b   1.000
_cell.length_c   1.000
_cell.angle_alpha   90.00
_cell.angle_beta   90.00
_cell.angle_gamma   90.00
#
_symmetry.space_group_name_H-M   'P 1'
#
loop_
_entity.id
_entity.type
_entity.pdbx_description
1 polymer ?
#
loop_
_entity_poly.entity_id
_entity_poly.type
_entity_poly.pdbx_seq_one_letter_code
_entity_poly.pdbx_strand_id
1 'polypeptide(L)'
;QVRFDLSIQAFGHYKTITPIREIQNKVDDVRGYEQQYLIDRGFKVSTLHSTYSINENLMGATVSGSEIDEWKEPSKESYILCSTPDKYPKKSKKITIEFSKGEAKKINGKSVKGPELLRMLNKIGGKYGIGREIFASDTIIGIKGRFLFESPGISILQSAHRALEESIFTDKQNFFKPIVGKKWVELVYGGFYFDPLTKNLENFLEDIQLPVNGKVTILLSPGKAEPVAVEAKKILISKEAIYAQSASWGVEESAGFIKLLGQSTATWTDINKK
;
A
#
# COMPACT_ATOMS: atom_id res chain seq x y z
N GLN A 1 8.92 -14.52 3.79
CA GLN A 1 8.62 -14.90 5.20
C GLN A 1 7.29 -15.64 5.29
N VAL A 2 6.19 -15.13 4.71
CA VAL A 2 4.87 -15.81 4.74
C VAL A 2 4.93 -17.25 4.20
N ARG A 3 5.65 -17.50 3.10
CA ARG A 3 5.85 -18.87 2.57
C ARG A 3 6.64 -19.75 3.53
N PHE A 4 7.62 -19.18 4.21
CA PHE A 4 8.43 -19.90 5.18
C PHE A 4 7.60 -20.27 6.41
N ASP A 5 6.84 -19.34 6.95
CA ASP A 5 5.98 -19.54 8.12
C ASP A 5 4.87 -20.56 7.83
N LEU A 6 4.26 -20.53 6.63
CA LEU A 6 3.30 -21.52 6.18
C LEU A 6 3.91 -22.92 6.02
N SER A 7 5.15 -23.04 5.52
CA SER A 7 5.83 -24.31 5.42
C SER A 7 6.08 -24.91 6.81
N ILE A 8 6.47 -24.10 7.79
CA ILE A 8 6.64 -24.53 9.18
C ILE A 8 5.32 -25.03 9.78
N GLN A 9 4.21 -24.30 9.56
CA GLN A 9 2.89 -24.70 10.04
C GLN A 9 2.40 -25.98 9.36
N ALA A 10 2.55 -26.08 8.04
CA ALA A 10 2.09 -27.24 7.26
C ALA A 10 2.85 -28.53 7.59
N PHE A 11 4.13 -28.44 7.90
CA PHE A 11 4.97 -29.60 8.21
C PHE A 11 5.07 -29.94 9.70
N GLY A 12 4.38 -29.22 10.58
CA GLY A 12 4.27 -29.54 12.00
C GLY A 12 5.60 -29.50 12.74
N HIS A 13 6.55 -28.65 12.35
CA HIS A 13 7.86 -28.54 13.00
C HIS A 13 7.79 -27.79 14.35
N TYR A 14 7.10 -28.36 15.31
CA TYR A 14 7.10 -27.90 16.71
C TYR A 14 8.51 -27.83 17.32
N LYS A 15 9.48 -28.55 16.74
CA LYS A 15 10.88 -28.56 17.19
C LYS A 15 11.58 -27.19 17.07
N THR A 16 11.08 -26.28 16.25
CA THR A 16 11.66 -24.93 16.09
C THR A 16 11.16 -23.96 17.17
N ILE A 17 9.96 -24.17 17.68
CA ILE A 17 9.34 -23.30 18.71
C ILE A 17 9.88 -23.61 20.11
N THR A 18 10.24 -24.86 20.38
CA THR A 18 10.71 -25.32 21.70
C THR A 18 11.97 -24.58 22.16
N PRO A 19 13.05 -24.44 21.34
CA PRO A 19 14.24 -23.67 21.72
C PRO A 19 13.94 -22.20 22.04
N ILE A 20 13.05 -21.55 21.29
CA ILE A 20 12.66 -20.16 21.53
C ILE A 20 11.96 -20.02 22.86
N ARG A 21 11.03 -20.92 23.19
CA ARG A 21 10.35 -20.94 24.50
C ARG A 21 11.30 -21.22 25.64
N GLU A 22 12.27 -22.10 25.48
CA GLU A 22 13.29 -22.37 26.49
C GLU A 22 14.14 -21.13 26.80
N ILE A 23 14.48 -20.34 25.78
CA ILE A 23 15.19 -19.06 25.95
C ILE A 23 14.28 -18.06 26.64
N GLN A 24 13.05 -17.88 26.16
CA GLN A 24 12.06 -16.93 26.75
C GLN A 24 11.76 -17.25 28.22
N ASN A 25 11.76 -18.52 28.63
CA ASN A 25 11.55 -18.92 30.02
C ASN A 25 12.77 -18.72 30.92
N LYS A 26 13.96 -18.52 30.35
CA LYS A 26 15.23 -18.37 31.08
C LYS A 26 15.74 -16.94 31.18
N VAL A 27 15.18 -16.03 30.36
CA VAL A 27 15.71 -14.68 30.18
C VAL A 27 14.57 -13.69 30.20
N ASP A 28 14.60 -12.72 31.11
CA ASP A 28 13.60 -11.65 31.22
C ASP A 28 13.70 -10.67 30.03
N ASP A 29 14.91 -10.42 29.52
CA ASP A 29 15.17 -9.59 28.34
C ASP A 29 15.69 -10.44 27.17
N VAL A 30 14.77 -10.96 26.39
CA VAL A 30 15.10 -11.80 25.21
C VAL A 30 15.92 -11.04 24.17
N ARG A 31 15.63 -9.74 23.95
CA ARG A 31 16.36 -8.92 22.98
C ARG A 31 17.78 -8.64 23.41
N GLY A 32 17.99 -8.31 24.69
CA GLY A 32 19.33 -8.15 25.25
C GLY A 32 20.15 -9.45 25.12
N TYR A 33 19.53 -10.58 25.35
CA TYR A 33 20.17 -11.89 25.14
C TYR A 33 20.57 -12.12 23.69
N GLU A 34 19.66 -11.87 22.74
CA GLU A 34 19.93 -12.04 21.30
C GLU A 34 21.06 -11.12 20.83
N GLN A 35 21.07 -9.87 21.30
CA GLN A 35 22.14 -8.91 20.98
C GLN A 35 23.49 -9.40 21.54
N GLN A 36 23.53 -9.78 22.79
CA GLN A 36 24.76 -10.28 23.41
C GLN A 36 25.28 -11.53 22.69
N TYR A 37 24.37 -12.46 22.35
CA TYR A 37 24.70 -13.64 21.57
C TYR A 37 25.37 -13.32 20.22
N LEU A 38 24.91 -12.27 19.53
CA LEU A 38 25.50 -11.82 18.28
C LEU A 38 26.84 -11.12 18.50
N ILE A 39 26.93 -10.25 19.52
CA ILE A 39 28.17 -9.55 19.88
C ILE A 39 29.30 -10.53 20.23
N ASP A 40 28.99 -11.55 21.03
CA ASP A 40 29.94 -12.58 21.43
C ASP A 40 30.49 -13.38 20.23
N ARG A 41 29.77 -13.34 19.08
CA ARG A 41 30.20 -13.97 17.82
C ARG A 41 30.79 -12.99 16.81
N GLY A 42 31.10 -11.77 17.24
CA GLY A 42 31.78 -10.76 16.43
C GLY A 42 30.87 -9.99 15.46
N PHE A 43 29.54 -10.12 15.59
CA PHE A 43 28.60 -9.34 14.80
C PHE A 43 28.43 -7.94 15.39
N LYS A 44 28.34 -6.93 14.51
CA LYS A 44 27.99 -5.57 14.93
C LYS A 44 26.47 -5.47 15.06
N VAL A 45 25.99 -5.12 16.23
CA VAL A 45 24.57 -4.91 16.50
C VAL A 45 24.29 -3.42 16.66
N SER A 46 23.26 -2.93 15.97
CA SER A 46 22.83 -1.53 16.09
C SER A 46 22.07 -1.31 17.39
N THR A 47 22.35 -0.20 18.08
CA THR A 47 21.60 0.24 19.28
C THR A 47 20.14 0.57 18.95
N LEU A 48 19.82 0.92 17.71
CA LEU A 48 18.44 1.19 17.28
C LEU A 48 17.54 -0.05 17.43
N HIS A 49 18.08 -1.24 17.18
CA HIS A 49 17.36 -2.51 17.34
C HIS A 49 17.13 -2.93 18.79
N SER A 50 17.77 -2.27 19.76
CA SER A 50 17.43 -2.48 21.19
C SER A 50 16.16 -1.74 21.61
N THR A 51 15.88 -0.59 21.00
CA THR A 51 14.72 0.26 21.31
C THR A 51 13.49 -0.12 20.49
N TYR A 52 13.69 -0.43 19.19
CA TYR A 52 12.59 -0.70 18.27
C TYR A 52 12.69 -2.08 17.64
N SER A 53 11.52 -2.65 17.36
CA SER A 53 11.40 -3.81 16.46
C SER A 53 11.27 -3.28 15.04
N ILE A 54 12.24 -3.57 14.19
CA ILE A 54 12.33 -3.05 12.83
C ILE A 54 12.28 -4.21 11.84
N ASN A 55 11.34 -4.16 10.90
CA ASN A 55 11.28 -5.03 9.73
C ASN A 55 11.43 -4.16 8.48
N GLU A 56 12.55 -4.30 7.79
CA GLU A 56 12.85 -3.54 6.57
C GLU A 56 13.03 -4.48 5.37
N ASN A 57 12.46 -4.09 4.25
CA ASN A 57 12.67 -4.73 2.97
C ASN A 57 12.50 -3.72 1.82
N LEU A 58 12.54 -4.21 0.57
CA LEU A 58 12.41 -3.35 -0.61
C LEU A 58 11.08 -2.58 -0.69
N MET A 59 10.02 -3.12 -0.08
CA MET A 59 8.68 -2.51 -0.11
C MET A 59 8.52 -1.39 0.92
N GLY A 60 9.39 -1.35 1.93
CA GLY A 60 9.34 -0.36 3.00
C GLY A 60 9.82 -0.89 4.33
N ALA A 61 9.48 -0.19 5.40
CA ALA A 61 9.80 -0.58 6.76
C ALA A 61 8.59 -0.48 7.68
N THR A 62 8.56 -1.37 8.66
CA THR A 62 7.66 -1.29 9.82
C THR A 62 8.49 -1.17 11.08
N VAL A 63 8.09 -0.27 11.96
CA VAL A 63 8.73 -0.03 13.24
C VAL A 63 7.68 -0.09 14.34
N SER A 64 7.97 -0.81 15.43
CA SER A 64 7.16 -0.90 16.65
C SER A 64 8.06 -0.93 17.87
N GLY A 65 7.48 -0.87 19.04
CA GLY A 65 8.21 -0.81 20.31
C GLY A 65 8.27 0.60 20.89
N SER A 66 8.73 0.69 22.14
CA SER A 66 8.91 1.94 22.88
C SER A 66 7.65 2.84 22.83
N GLU A 67 7.81 4.14 22.60
CA GLU A 67 6.72 5.13 22.58
C GLU A 67 5.63 4.81 21.54
N ILE A 68 5.94 4.02 20.48
CA ILE A 68 4.96 3.63 19.46
C ILE A 68 3.92 2.69 20.10
N ASP A 69 4.36 1.69 20.85
CA ASP A 69 3.47 0.74 21.53
C ASP A 69 2.68 1.41 22.68
N GLU A 70 3.22 2.50 23.22
CA GLU A 70 2.56 3.32 24.24
C GLU A 70 1.56 4.34 23.67
N TRP A 71 1.35 4.33 22.35
CA TRP A 71 0.47 5.27 21.63
C TRP A 71 0.90 6.75 21.71
N LYS A 72 2.17 7.01 22.00
CA LYS A 72 2.79 8.33 22.01
C LYS A 72 3.30 8.74 20.64
N GLU A 73 3.67 10.02 20.48
CA GLU A 73 4.29 10.52 19.25
C GLU A 73 5.63 9.81 18.98
N PRO A 74 5.82 9.24 17.77
CA PRO A 74 7.09 8.61 17.43
C PRO A 74 8.25 9.61 17.45
N SER A 75 9.37 9.20 18.01
CA SER A 75 10.59 9.98 18.02
C SER A 75 11.18 10.14 16.61
N LYS A 76 12.09 11.08 16.41
CA LYS A 76 12.75 11.27 15.11
C LYS A 76 13.61 10.06 14.72
N GLU A 77 14.12 9.35 15.69
CA GLU A 77 15.01 8.18 15.55
C GLU A 77 14.23 6.94 15.09
N SER A 78 12.91 6.89 15.27
CA SER A 78 12.09 5.78 14.80
C SER A 78 11.89 5.75 13.28
N TYR A 79 12.20 6.86 12.58
CA TYR A 79 12.14 6.95 11.11
C TYR A 79 13.47 6.53 10.49
N ILE A 80 13.44 5.48 9.66
CA ILE A 80 14.65 4.87 9.09
C ILE A 80 14.81 5.08 7.58
N LEU A 81 13.70 5.22 6.84
CA LEU A 81 13.70 5.41 5.39
C LEU A 81 13.40 6.86 5.00
N CYS A 82 12.64 7.57 5.80
CA CYS A 82 12.16 8.91 5.50
C CYS A 82 12.92 9.98 6.28
N SER A 83 13.22 11.08 5.60
CA SER A 83 13.71 12.29 6.25
C SER A 83 12.66 12.86 7.21
N THR A 84 13.10 13.57 8.23
CA THR A 84 12.25 14.35 9.15
C THR A 84 11.85 15.69 8.52
N PRO A 85 10.77 16.34 8.97
CA PRO A 85 10.25 17.57 8.35
C PRO A 85 11.25 18.71 8.19
N ASP A 86 12.18 18.84 9.14
CA ASP A 86 13.26 19.83 9.11
C ASP A 86 14.27 19.62 7.96
N LYS A 87 14.32 18.41 7.39
CA LYS A 87 15.23 18.02 6.30
C LYS A 87 14.56 17.90 4.92
N TYR A 88 13.26 18.22 4.82
CA TYR A 88 12.57 18.10 3.54
C TYR A 88 13.09 19.09 2.51
N PRO A 89 13.16 18.69 1.22
CA PRO A 89 13.49 19.62 0.14
C PRO A 89 12.48 20.75 0.06
N LYS A 90 12.96 22.00 -0.03
CA LYS A 90 12.09 23.19 -0.18
C LYS A 90 11.39 23.26 -1.54
N LYS A 91 11.99 22.64 -2.59
CA LYS A 91 11.45 22.64 -3.96
C LYS A 91 10.78 21.31 -4.26
N SER A 92 9.59 21.36 -4.82
CA SER A 92 8.90 20.18 -5.38
C SER A 92 9.66 19.65 -6.60
N LYS A 93 9.47 18.36 -6.90
CA LYS A 93 10.11 17.68 -8.03
C LYS A 93 9.09 16.89 -8.82
N LYS A 94 9.10 17.03 -10.14
CA LYS A 94 8.32 16.19 -11.04
C LYS A 94 9.12 14.95 -11.42
N ILE A 95 8.45 13.82 -11.45
CA ILE A 95 8.93 12.55 -12.03
C ILE A 95 7.85 11.98 -12.93
N THR A 96 8.24 11.14 -13.89
CA THR A 96 7.30 10.39 -14.72
C THR A 96 7.49 8.89 -14.52
N ILE A 97 6.40 8.13 -14.45
CA ILE A 97 6.41 6.67 -14.42
C ILE A 97 5.58 6.18 -15.62
N GLU A 98 6.15 5.27 -16.41
CA GLU A 98 5.45 4.64 -17.52
C GLU A 98 5.06 3.21 -17.16
N PHE A 99 3.81 2.88 -17.46
CA PHE A 99 3.22 1.57 -17.17
C PHE A 99 2.92 0.81 -18.46
N SER A 100 3.08 -0.49 -18.42
CA SER A 100 2.64 -1.42 -19.45
C SER A 100 1.95 -2.60 -18.79
N LYS A 101 0.68 -2.84 -19.13
CA LYS A 101 -0.18 -3.86 -18.52
C LYS A 101 -0.16 -3.77 -16.99
N GLY A 102 -0.29 -2.55 -16.44
CA GLY A 102 -0.25 -2.28 -15.00
C GLY A 102 1.13 -2.31 -14.35
N GLU A 103 2.16 -2.81 -15.01
CA GLU A 103 3.51 -2.83 -14.45
C GLU A 103 4.31 -1.58 -14.79
N ALA A 104 4.97 -0.99 -13.80
CA ALA A 104 5.89 0.12 -14.00
C ALA A 104 7.16 -0.35 -14.73
N LYS A 105 7.42 0.20 -15.90
CA LYS A 105 8.55 -0.19 -16.78
C LYS A 105 9.62 0.88 -16.91
N LYS A 106 9.25 2.17 -16.77
CA LYS A 106 10.22 3.27 -16.91
C LYS A 106 9.99 4.36 -15.85
N ILE A 107 11.07 5.02 -15.50
CA ILE A 107 11.07 6.26 -14.70
C ILE A 107 11.84 7.33 -15.46
N ASN A 108 11.24 8.52 -15.64
CA ASN A 108 11.82 9.63 -16.40
C ASN A 108 12.34 9.22 -17.79
N GLY A 109 11.57 8.38 -18.52
CA GLY A 109 11.90 7.88 -19.84
C GLY A 109 12.93 6.75 -19.89
N LYS A 110 13.59 6.40 -18.78
CA LYS A 110 14.58 5.32 -18.71
C LYS A 110 13.94 4.01 -18.28
N SER A 111 14.17 2.94 -19.04
CA SER A 111 13.75 1.58 -18.68
C SER A 111 14.53 1.10 -17.47
N VAL A 112 13.82 0.58 -16.46
CA VAL A 112 14.39 0.14 -15.19
C VAL A 112 13.67 -1.14 -14.75
N LYS A 113 14.42 -2.10 -14.19
CA LYS A 113 13.83 -3.32 -13.59
C LYS A 113 13.06 -2.96 -12.31
N GLY A 114 11.99 -3.70 -12.02
CA GLY A 114 11.11 -3.42 -10.88
C GLY A 114 11.80 -3.18 -9.54
N PRO A 115 12.72 -4.06 -9.09
CA PRO A 115 13.45 -3.85 -7.84
C PRO A 115 14.27 -2.56 -7.82
N GLU A 116 14.92 -2.21 -8.92
CA GLU A 116 15.71 -0.98 -9.03
C GLU A 116 14.81 0.26 -9.08
N LEU A 117 13.68 0.17 -9.77
CA LEU A 117 12.69 1.24 -9.80
C LEU A 117 12.19 1.55 -8.39
N LEU A 118 11.87 0.53 -7.58
CA LEU A 118 11.48 0.72 -6.18
C LEU A 118 12.59 1.34 -5.34
N ARG A 119 13.85 0.91 -5.49
CA ARG A 119 14.98 1.56 -4.77
C ARG A 119 15.09 3.04 -5.11
N MET A 120 14.95 3.38 -6.40
CA MET A 120 14.97 4.78 -6.85
C MET A 120 13.82 5.57 -6.25
N LEU A 121 12.61 5.02 -6.23
CA LEU A 121 11.42 5.65 -5.65
C LEU A 121 11.53 5.76 -4.13
N ASN A 122 12.03 4.74 -3.43
CA ASN A 122 12.30 4.80 -1.98
C ASN A 122 13.27 5.93 -1.66
N LYS A 123 14.39 6.01 -2.39
CA LYS A 123 15.41 7.04 -2.18
C LYS A 123 14.87 8.46 -2.39
N ILE A 124 14.07 8.67 -3.45
CA ILE A 124 13.54 10.00 -3.75
C ILE A 124 12.36 10.33 -2.84
N GLY A 125 11.43 9.41 -2.64
CA GLY A 125 10.26 9.60 -1.80
C GLY A 125 10.61 9.78 -0.33
N GLY A 126 11.58 9.02 0.19
CA GLY A 126 12.08 9.16 1.55
C GLY A 126 12.65 10.55 1.85
N LYS A 127 13.30 11.21 0.89
CA LYS A 127 13.75 12.61 1.04
C LYS A 127 12.62 13.59 1.30
N TYR A 128 11.45 13.35 0.72
CA TYR A 128 10.25 14.17 0.90
C TYR A 128 9.35 13.69 2.04
N GLY A 129 9.73 12.62 2.76
CA GLY A 129 8.91 12.04 3.82
C GLY A 129 7.60 11.41 3.33
N ILE A 130 7.56 10.99 2.08
CA ILE A 130 6.38 10.36 1.46
C ILE A 130 6.23 8.93 1.99
N GLY A 131 4.98 8.49 2.22
CA GLY A 131 4.68 7.13 2.64
C GLY A 131 4.97 6.86 4.12
N ARG A 132 4.98 7.89 4.94
CA ARG A 132 5.01 7.80 6.41
C ARG A 132 3.58 7.70 6.94
N GLU A 133 3.28 6.65 7.64
CA GLU A 133 1.96 6.42 8.22
C GLU A 133 2.08 5.78 9.60
N ILE A 134 1.14 6.10 10.49
CA ILE A 134 0.97 5.42 11.77
C ILE A 134 -0.31 4.63 11.66
N PHE A 135 -0.19 3.33 11.85
CA PHE A 135 -1.29 2.40 11.64
C PHE A 135 -1.61 1.64 12.92
N ALA A 136 -2.89 1.59 13.29
CA ALA A 136 -3.39 0.72 14.33
C ALA A 136 -4.15 -0.44 13.67
N SER A 137 -3.74 -1.67 13.95
CA SER A 137 -4.31 -2.87 13.36
C SER A 137 -4.73 -3.86 14.43
N ASP A 138 -5.73 -4.64 14.11
CA ASP A 138 -6.03 -5.85 14.84
C ASP A 138 -5.15 -6.99 14.33
N THR A 139 -4.53 -7.72 15.23
CA THR A 139 -3.90 -9.01 14.89
C THR A 139 -5.01 -10.02 14.55
N ILE A 140 -4.64 -11.15 13.94
CA ILE A 140 -5.58 -12.24 13.63
C ILE A 140 -6.39 -12.69 14.86
N ILE A 141 -5.82 -12.57 16.05
CA ILE A 141 -6.48 -12.91 17.32
C ILE A 141 -7.15 -11.72 18.01
N GLY A 142 -7.27 -10.57 17.32
CA GLY A 142 -8.00 -9.40 17.79
C GLY A 142 -7.25 -8.50 18.79
N ILE A 143 -5.95 -8.68 18.97
CA ILE A 143 -5.13 -7.80 19.80
C ILE A 143 -4.71 -6.57 18.98
N LYS A 144 -4.92 -5.37 19.54
CA LYS A 144 -4.48 -4.12 18.90
C LYS A 144 -2.95 -4.02 18.87
N GLY A 145 -2.42 -3.71 17.70
CA GLY A 145 -1.03 -3.33 17.51
C GLY A 145 -0.95 -1.94 16.89
N ARG A 146 0.08 -1.18 17.22
CA ARG A 146 0.38 0.11 16.59
C ARG A 146 1.76 0.06 15.97
N PHE A 147 1.84 0.53 14.73
CA PHE A 147 3.06 0.45 13.92
C PHE A 147 3.29 1.78 13.21
N LEU A 148 4.55 2.14 13.09
CA LEU A 148 5.01 3.14 12.14
C LEU A 148 5.37 2.45 10.84
N PHE A 149 4.82 2.92 9.73
CA PHE A 149 5.13 2.46 8.39
C PHE A 149 5.88 3.52 7.60
N GLU A 150 6.87 3.09 6.86
CA GLU A 150 7.57 3.89 5.87
C GLU A 150 7.65 3.12 4.56
N SER A 151 6.88 3.55 3.57
CA SER A 151 6.81 2.90 2.24
C SER A 151 6.90 3.91 1.10
N PRO A 152 7.99 4.69 1.00
CA PRO A 152 8.07 5.82 0.07
C PRO A 152 7.84 5.44 -1.39
N GLY A 153 8.51 4.39 -1.85
CA GLY A 153 8.42 3.94 -3.24
C GLY A 153 7.06 3.36 -3.59
N ILE A 154 6.51 2.55 -2.70
CA ILE A 154 5.18 1.96 -2.89
C ILE A 154 4.11 3.03 -2.90
N SER A 155 4.17 4.01 -2.00
CA SER A 155 3.19 5.11 -1.94
C SER A 155 3.18 5.94 -3.23
N ILE A 156 4.36 6.25 -3.78
CA ILE A 156 4.47 6.94 -5.07
C ILE A 156 3.90 6.07 -6.19
N LEU A 157 4.27 4.78 -6.22
CA LEU A 157 3.85 3.85 -7.27
C LEU A 157 2.34 3.62 -7.24
N GLN A 158 1.75 3.43 -6.06
CA GLN A 158 0.30 3.27 -5.89
C GLN A 158 -0.46 4.53 -6.31
N SER A 159 0.02 5.72 -5.95
CA SER A 159 -0.59 6.99 -6.36
C SER A 159 -0.61 7.14 -7.87
N ALA A 160 0.52 6.84 -8.54
CA ALA A 160 0.62 6.89 -10.00
C ALA A 160 -0.26 5.85 -10.68
N HIS A 161 -0.20 4.61 -10.21
CA HIS A 161 -0.94 3.49 -10.78
C HIS A 161 -2.45 3.71 -10.67
N ARG A 162 -2.94 4.13 -9.51
CA ARG A 162 -4.35 4.47 -9.29
C ARG A 162 -4.84 5.54 -10.26
N ALA A 163 -4.10 6.63 -10.41
CA ALA A 163 -4.50 7.71 -11.33
C ALA A 163 -4.60 7.22 -12.79
N LEU A 164 -3.73 6.30 -13.20
CA LEU A 164 -3.81 5.70 -14.52
C LEU A 164 -5.02 4.75 -14.64
N GLU A 165 -5.26 3.89 -13.66
CA GLU A 165 -6.44 3.00 -13.62
C GLU A 165 -7.74 3.79 -13.69
N GLU A 166 -7.90 4.80 -12.83
CA GLU A 166 -9.10 5.65 -12.77
C GLU A 166 -9.38 6.35 -14.10
N SER A 167 -8.35 6.63 -14.90
CA SER A 167 -8.52 7.25 -16.21
C SER A 167 -8.93 6.27 -17.33
N ILE A 168 -8.73 4.97 -17.13
CA ILE A 168 -8.94 3.92 -18.15
C ILE A 168 -10.16 3.05 -17.83
N PHE A 169 -10.40 2.77 -16.57
CA PHE A 169 -11.45 1.87 -16.11
C PHE A 169 -12.83 2.52 -16.16
N THR A 170 -13.84 1.69 -16.40
CA THR A 170 -15.23 2.09 -16.22
C THR A 170 -15.53 2.34 -14.73
N ASP A 171 -16.64 3.01 -14.45
CA ASP A 171 -17.12 3.23 -13.07
C ASP A 171 -17.25 1.92 -12.28
N LYS A 172 -17.76 0.87 -12.92
CA LYS A 172 -17.93 -0.46 -12.31
C LYS A 172 -16.58 -1.12 -11.98
N GLN A 173 -15.61 -1.00 -12.88
CA GLN A 173 -14.26 -1.52 -12.64
C GLN A 173 -13.55 -0.75 -11.53
N ASN A 174 -13.63 0.58 -11.52
CA ASN A 174 -13.08 1.43 -10.47
C ASN A 174 -13.67 1.13 -9.09
N PHE A 175 -14.98 0.81 -9.03
CA PHE A 175 -15.64 0.43 -7.80
C PHE A 175 -15.26 -0.99 -7.33
N PHE A 176 -15.24 -1.96 -8.23
CA PHE A 176 -15.15 -3.39 -7.87
C PHE A 176 -13.70 -3.86 -7.64
N LYS A 177 -12.74 -3.37 -8.43
CA LYS A 177 -11.34 -3.79 -8.32
C LYS A 177 -10.74 -3.62 -6.90
N PRO A 178 -10.97 -2.51 -6.16
CA PRO A 178 -10.50 -2.38 -4.79
C PRO A 178 -11.07 -3.42 -3.82
N ILE A 179 -12.32 -3.86 -4.04
CA ILE A 179 -12.98 -4.91 -3.23
C ILE A 179 -12.25 -6.25 -3.43
N VAL A 180 -11.99 -6.61 -4.68
CA VAL A 180 -11.22 -7.81 -5.03
C VAL A 180 -9.80 -7.75 -4.45
N GLY A 181 -9.13 -6.61 -4.60
CA GLY A 181 -7.79 -6.40 -4.05
C GLY A 181 -7.75 -6.53 -2.52
N LYS A 182 -8.74 -5.95 -1.83
CA LYS A 182 -8.87 -6.09 -0.36
C LYS A 182 -9.05 -7.55 0.06
N LYS A 183 -9.88 -8.31 -0.65
CA LYS A 183 -10.09 -9.74 -0.35
C LYS A 183 -8.84 -10.56 -0.61
N TRP A 184 -8.11 -10.27 -1.67
CA TRP A 184 -6.83 -10.90 -1.95
C TRP A 184 -5.81 -10.65 -0.83
N VAL A 185 -5.68 -9.39 -0.39
CA VAL A 185 -4.79 -9.02 0.73
C VAL A 185 -5.18 -9.75 2.01
N GLU A 186 -6.46 -9.82 2.34
CA GLU A 186 -6.97 -10.55 3.52
C GLU A 186 -6.54 -12.02 3.50
N LEU A 187 -6.71 -12.70 2.36
CA LEU A 187 -6.32 -14.10 2.21
C LEU A 187 -4.81 -14.28 2.35
N VAL A 188 -4.01 -13.45 1.66
CA VAL A 188 -2.55 -13.54 1.71
C VAL A 188 -2.03 -13.24 3.11
N TYR A 189 -2.54 -12.20 3.76
CA TYR A 189 -2.18 -11.84 5.14
C TYR A 189 -2.57 -12.93 6.15
N GLY A 190 -3.74 -13.56 5.95
CA GLY A 190 -4.22 -14.67 6.77
C GLY A 190 -3.47 -16.00 6.52
N GLY A 191 -2.52 -16.04 5.59
CA GLY A 191 -1.75 -17.25 5.28
C GLY A 191 -2.36 -18.16 4.22
N PHE A 192 -3.45 -17.74 3.56
CA PHE A 192 -4.17 -18.51 2.54
C PHE A 192 -3.67 -18.26 1.11
N TYR A 193 -2.36 -18.05 0.94
CA TYR A 193 -1.77 -17.79 -0.38
C TYR A 193 -2.05 -18.91 -1.40
N PHE A 194 -2.09 -20.17 -0.94
CA PHE A 194 -2.35 -21.34 -1.79
C PHE A 194 -3.82 -21.72 -1.92
N ASP A 195 -4.74 -20.98 -1.30
CA ASP A 195 -6.16 -21.21 -1.46
C ASP A 195 -6.58 -20.94 -2.93
N PRO A 196 -7.43 -21.80 -3.53
CA PRO A 196 -7.91 -21.62 -4.91
C PRO A 196 -8.54 -20.23 -5.15
N LEU A 197 -9.25 -19.68 -4.17
CA LEU A 197 -9.83 -18.34 -4.28
C LEU A 197 -8.76 -17.27 -4.45
N THR A 198 -7.62 -17.37 -3.77
CA THR A 198 -6.51 -16.42 -3.93
C THR A 198 -6.05 -16.39 -5.39
N LYS A 199 -5.90 -17.56 -6.00
CA LYS A 199 -5.52 -17.65 -7.43
C LYS A 199 -6.58 -17.10 -8.38
N ASN A 200 -7.87 -17.32 -8.08
CA ASN A 200 -8.96 -16.76 -8.87
C ASN A 200 -8.96 -15.23 -8.84
N LEU A 201 -8.73 -14.65 -7.64
CA LEU A 201 -8.63 -13.19 -7.49
C LEU A 201 -7.37 -12.63 -8.18
N GLU A 202 -6.24 -13.33 -8.13
CA GLU A 202 -5.04 -12.96 -8.89
C GLU A 202 -5.31 -12.90 -10.39
N ASN A 203 -5.93 -13.93 -10.96
CA ASN A 203 -6.27 -13.98 -12.38
C ASN A 203 -7.18 -12.79 -12.78
N PHE A 204 -8.18 -12.46 -11.96
CA PHE A 204 -9.00 -11.26 -12.17
C PHE A 204 -8.16 -9.99 -12.15
N LEU A 205 -7.27 -9.83 -11.13
CA LEU A 205 -6.42 -8.65 -10.99
C LEU A 205 -5.42 -8.53 -12.14
N GLU A 206 -4.86 -9.64 -12.63
CA GLU A 206 -3.97 -9.67 -13.79
C GLU A 206 -4.70 -9.29 -15.09
N ASP A 207 -5.88 -9.85 -15.31
CA ASP A 207 -6.68 -9.59 -16.52
C ASP A 207 -7.09 -8.12 -16.63
N ILE A 208 -7.59 -7.55 -15.54
CA ILE A 208 -8.03 -6.14 -15.53
C ILE A 208 -6.87 -5.16 -15.77
N GLN A 209 -5.60 -5.58 -15.56
CA GLN A 209 -4.41 -4.75 -15.83
C GLN A 209 -4.00 -4.70 -17.30
N LEU A 210 -4.46 -5.60 -18.15
CA LEU A 210 -4.05 -5.65 -19.55
C LEU A 210 -4.24 -4.32 -20.33
N PRO A 211 -5.34 -3.55 -20.13
CA PRO A 211 -5.51 -2.25 -20.77
C PRO A 211 -4.73 -1.11 -20.11
N VAL A 212 -4.16 -1.31 -18.90
CA VAL A 212 -3.52 -0.24 -18.12
C VAL A 212 -2.11 0.05 -18.66
N ASN A 213 -2.08 0.93 -19.68
CA ASN A 213 -0.86 1.34 -20.37
C ASN A 213 -0.83 2.86 -20.51
N GLY A 214 0.20 3.49 -19.99
CA GLY A 214 0.31 4.95 -20.04
C GLY A 214 1.48 5.49 -19.24
N LYS A 215 1.53 6.82 -19.18
CA LYS A 215 2.53 7.58 -18.45
C LYS A 215 1.84 8.50 -17.46
N VAL A 216 2.32 8.51 -16.22
CA VAL A 216 1.83 9.41 -15.16
C VAL A 216 2.95 10.35 -14.74
N THR A 217 2.66 11.63 -14.69
CA THR A 217 3.54 12.65 -14.11
C THR A 217 3.12 12.89 -12.66
N ILE A 218 4.08 12.77 -11.75
CA ILE A 218 3.87 12.92 -10.31
C ILE A 218 4.66 14.12 -9.82
N LEU A 219 4.02 14.98 -9.07
CA LEU A 219 4.64 16.07 -8.31
C LEU A 219 4.95 15.58 -6.90
N LEU A 220 6.23 15.50 -6.56
CA LEU A 220 6.71 15.19 -5.21
C LEU A 220 6.88 16.49 -4.43
N SER A 221 6.25 16.56 -3.27
CA SER A 221 6.36 17.66 -2.29
C SER A 221 6.43 17.07 -0.88
N PRO A 222 6.75 17.83 0.16
CA PRO A 222 6.80 17.34 1.54
C PRO A 222 5.57 16.53 1.92
N GLY A 223 5.77 15.25 2.25
CA GLY A 223 4.74 14.29 2.64
C GLY A 223 3.78 13.84 1.53
N LYS A 224 3.89 14.34 0.28
CA LYS A 224 2.89 14.12 -0.78
C LYS A 224 3.50 13.70 -2.10
N ALA A 225 2.91 12.67 -2.71
CA ALA A 225 3.10 12.31 -4.12
C ALA A 225 1.78 12.52 -4.87
N GLU A 226 1.71 13.54 -5.72
CA GLU A 226 0.48 13.96 -6.40
C GLU A 226 0.57 13.67 -7.90
N PRO A 227 -0.33 12.81 -8.45
CA PRO A 227 -0.45 12.63 -9.89
C PRO A 227 -1.03 13.89 -10.51
N VAL A 228 -0.22 14.60 -11.29
CA VAL A 228 -0.63 15.89 -11.89
C VAL A 228 -0.96 15.78 -13.37
N ALA A 229 -0.57 14.69 -14.04
CA ALA A 229 -0.96 14.43 -15.43
C ALA A 229 -0.93 12.94 -15.74
N VAL A 230 -1.85 12.52 -16.60
CA VAL A 230 -1.94 11.16 -17.14
C VAL A 230 -1.96 11.24 -18.66
N GLU A 231 -1.11 10.44 -19.32
CA GLU A 231 -1.05 10.28 -20.76
C GLU A 231 -1.28 8.80 -21.10
N ALA A 232 -2.40 8.46 -21.72
CA ALA A 232 -2.70 7.10 -22.17
C ALA A 232 -3.51 7.12 -23.48
N LYS A 233 -3.33 6.08 -24.31
CA LYS A 233 -4.07 5.97 -25.58
C LYS A 233 -5.56 5.64 -25.38
N LYS A 234 -5.91 5.02 -24.25
CA LYS A 234 -7.26 4.52 -23.96
C LYS A 234 -7.88 5.22 -22.74
N ILE A 235 -7.67 6.53 -22.62
CA ILE A 235 -8.38 7.32 -21.58
C ILE A 235 -9.87 7.28 -21.92
N LEU A 236 -10.70 6.97 -20.92
CA LEU A 236 -12.15 6.84 -21.05
C LEU A 236 -12.81 8.24 -21.03
N ILE A 237 -12.57 9.02 -22.08
CA ILE A 237 -13.14 10.37 -22.28
C ILE A 237 -14.03 10.36 -23.51
N SER A 238 -15.29 10.81 -23.36
CA SER A 238 -16.16 11.10 -24.48
C SER A 238 -15.87 12.50 -25.03
N LYS A 239 -15.83 12.64 -26.37
CA LYS A 239 -15.74 13.95 -27.01
C LYS A 239 -17.08 14.68 -26.99
N GLU A 240 -18.18 13.93 -26.84
CA GLU A 240 -19.55 14.44 -26.94
C GLU A 240 -20.17 14.77 -25.57
N ALA A 241 -19.58 14.25 -24.49
CA ALA A 241 -20.03 14.49 -23.13
C ALA A 241 -18.85 14.88 -22.24
N ILE A 242 -18.76 16.16 -21.93
CA ILE A 242 -17.71 16.74 -21.07
C ILE A 242 -18.35 17.16 -19.75
N TYR A 243 -17.77 16.68 -18.63
CA TYR A 243 -18.26 16.99 -17.29
C TYR A 243 -18.53 18.49 -17.09
N ALA A 244 -19.76 18.82 -16.68
CA ALA A 244 -20.24 20.19 -16.44
C ALA A 244 -20.19 21.15 -17.64
N GLN A 245 -19.97 20.67 -18.87
CA GLN A 245 -19.89 21.55 -20.06
C GLN A 245 -20.85 21.13 -21.18
N SER A 246 -20.86 19.86 -21.54
CA SER A 246 -21.71 19.36 -22.62
C SER A 246 -22.17 17.93 -22.33
N ALA A 247 -23.33 17.59 -22.85
CA ALA A 247 -23.91 16.26 -22.77
C ALA A 247 -24.41 15.81 -24.15
N SER A 248 -24.31 14.53 -24.44
CA SER A 248 -24.87 13.88 -25.65
C SER A 248 -26.34 13.48 -25.47
N TRP A 249 -26.94 13.82 -24.33
CA TRP A 249 -28.34 13.54 -23.99
C TRP A 249 -29.08 14.83 -23.64
N GLY A 250 -30.42 14.82 -23.78
CA GLY A 250 -31.29 15.94 -23.50
C GLY A 250 -31.84 15.96 -22.08
N VAL A 251 -32.69 16.98 -21.84
CA VAL A 251 -33.35 17.15 -20.54
C VAL A 251 -34.31 16.00 -20.22
N GLU A 252 -34.99 15.47 -21.23
CA GLU A 252 -35.99 14.41 -21.07
C GLU A 252 -35.35 13.09 -20.59
N GLU A 253 -34.20 12.69 -21.20
CA GLU A 253 -33.45 11.52 -20.76
C GLU A 253 -32.93 11.72 -19.34
N SER A 254 -32.44 12.90 -19.00
CA SER A 254 -31.96 13.24 -17.66
C SER A 254 -33.08 13.15 -16.63
N ALA A 255 -34.24 13.73 -16.92
CA ALA A 255 -35.42 13.70 -16.04
C ALA A 255 -35.93 12.26 -15.84
N GLY A 256 -36.02 11.46 -16.94
CA GLY A 256 -36.39 10.06 -16.89
C GLY A 256 -35.44 9.23 -16.04
N PHE A 257 -34.13 9.40 -16.23
CA PHE A 257 -33.09 8.71 -15.45
C PHE A 257 -33.20 9.04 -13.95
N ILE A 258 -33.31 10.31 -13.57
CA ILE A 258 -33.42 10.76 -12.18
C ILE A 258 -34.66 10.14 -11.51
N LYS A 259 -35.81 10.18 -12.23
CA LYS A 259 -37.06 9.62 -11.74
C LYS A 259 -36.94 8.12 -11.44
N LEU A 260 -36.38 7.33 -12.37
CA LEU A 260 -36.20 5.89 -12.21
C LEU A 260 -35.15 5.55 -11.15
N LEU A 261 -34.04 6.28 -11.12
CA LEU A 261 -32.99 6.07 -10.13
C LEU A 261 -33.49 6.33 -8.71
N GLY A 262 -34.31 7.35 -8.52
CA GLY A 262 -34.88 7.74 -7.23
C GLY A 262 -36.11 6.92 -6.78
N GLN A 263 -36.67 6.05 -7.61
CA GLN A 263 -37.97 5.39 -7.40
C GLN A 263 -38.04 4.63 -6.07
N SER A 264 -37.04 3.82 -5.76
CA SER A 264 -37.00 3.02 -4.51
C SER A 264 -37.00 3.91 -3.27
N THR A 265 -36.16 4.97 -3.28
CA THR A 265 -36.07 5.91 -2.15
C THR A 265 -37.35 6.73 -2.00
N ALA A 266 -37.96 7.15 -3.10
CA ALA A 266 -39.23 7.88 -3.08
C ALA A 266 -40.35 7.01 -2.48
N THR A 267 -40.48 5.75 -2.92
CA THR A 267 -41.44 4.80 -2.39
C THR A 267 -41.23 4.55 -0.89
N TRP A 268 -40.00 4.33 -0.46
CA TRP A 268 -39.65 4.17 0.96
C TRP A 268 -40.06 5.41 1.78
N THR A 269 -39.78 6.58 1.27
CA THR A 269 -40.13 7.84 1.95
C THR A 269 -41.63 8.01 2.08
N ASP A 270 -42.38 7.70 1.03
CA ASP A 270 -43.85 7.83 1.03
C ASP A 270 -44.53 6.86 2.03
N ILE A 271 -44.02 5.63 2.13
CA ILE A 271 -44.53 4.64 3.09
C ILE A 271 -44.20 5.02 4.55
N ASN A 272 -43.08 5.70 4.77
CA ASN A 272 -42.60 6.05 6.12
C ASN A 272 -42.84 7.52 6.51
N LYS A 273 -43.57 8.30 5.70
CA LYS A 273 -44.06 9.62 6.14
C LYS A 273 -44.96 9.45 7.36
N LYS A 274 -44.55 10.07 8.48
CA LYS A 274 -45.41 10.18 9.67
C LYS A 274 -46.47 11.26 9.48
#